data_479f9e22f7f7ee4ce9cd546f5588ef8a
#
_entry.id   479f9e22f7f7ee4ce9cd546f5588ef8a
#
_cell.length_a   1.000
_cell.length_b   1.000
_cell.length_c   1.000
_cell.angle_alpha   90.00
_cell.angle_beta   90.00
_cell.angle_gamma   90.00
#
_symmetry.space_group_name_H-M   'P 1'
#
loop_
_entity.id
_entity.type
_entity.pdbx_description
1 polymer ?
#
loop_
_entity_poly.entity_id
_entity_poly.type
_entity_poly.pdbx_seq_one_letter_code
_entity_poly.pdbx_strand_id
1 'polypeptide(L)' 'MQIIEQTLMAEVTAKLRSNFYSISEIMQQLNFSDLPTFSKFFKKNMGQSPILYRKELLN' A
#
# COMPACT_ATOMS: atom_id res chain seq x y z
N MET A 1 -11.48 18.36 3.31
CA MET A 1 -11.56 17.75 3.14
C MET A 1 -10.90 16.89 2.59
N GLN A 2 -10.48 16.24 2.73
CA GLN A 2 -9.82 15.62 2.22
C GLN A 2 -9.87 14.28 2.38
N ILE A 3 -10.21 13.58 1.71
CA ILE A 3 -10.26 12.28 1.82
C ILE A 3 -9.27 11.69 1.01
N ILE A 4 -8.20 12.25 0.87
CA ILE A 4 -7.14 11.76 0.04
C ILE A 4 -6.61 10.42 0.53
N GLU A 5 -6.59 10.21 1.85
CA GLU A 5 -6.10 8.96 2.38
C GLU A 5 -6.96 7.77 1.95
N GLN A 6 -8.26 7.94 1.94
CA GLN A 6 -9.14 6.86 1.55
C GLN A 6 -8.99 6.51 0.08
N THR A 7 -8.89 7.52 -0.76
CA THR A 7 -8.69 7.30 -2.18
C THR A 7 -7.35 6.62 -2.42
N LEU A 8 -6.32 7.08 -1.73
CA LEU A 8 -5.00 6.52 -1.87
C LEU A 8 -4.97 5.07 -1.42
N MET A 9 -5.63 4.76 -0.32
CA MET A 9 -5.66 3.40 0.17
C MET A 9 -6.39 2.47 -0.79
N ALA A 10 -7.42 2.96 -1.44
CA ALA A 10 -8.11 2.14 -2.44
C ALA A 10 -7.18 1.78 -3.58
N GLU A 11 -6.37 2.73 -4.03
CA GLU A 11 -5.39 2.45 -5.07
C GLU A 11 -4.32 1.49 -4.62
N VAL A 12 -3.82 1.68 -3.41
CA VAL A 12 -2.78 0.82 -2.87
C VAL A 12 -3.27 -0.62 -2.78
N THR A 13 -4.45 -0.82 -2.22
CA THR A 13 -4.96 -2.17 -2.05
C THR A 13 -5.26 -2.82 -3.39
N ALA A 14 -5.79 -2.05 -4.34
CA ALA A 14 -6.06 -2.59 -5.67
C ALA A 14 -4.76 -3.06 -6.34
N LYS A 15 -3.70 -2.26 -6.22
CA LYS A 15 -2.43 -2.63 -6.83
C LYS A 15 -1.81 -3.83 -6.14
N LEU A 16 -1.95 -3.92 -4.83
CA LEU A 16 -1.43 -5.07 -4.10
C LEU A 16 -2.15 -6.35 -4.50
N ARG A 17 -3.42 -6.26 -4.79
CA ARG A 17 -4.20 -7.44 -5.15
C ARG A 17 -3.92 -7.89 -6.57
N SER A 18 -3.46 -6.99 -7.42
CA SER A 18 -3.29 -7.32 -8.83
C SER A 18 -2.08 -8.22 -9.09
N ASN A 19 -1.10 -8.23 -8.21
CA ASN A 19 0.10 -9.03 -8.38
C ASN A 19 0.97 -8.62 -9.56
N PHE A 20 0.63 -7.55 -10.27
CA PHE A 20 1.45 -7.04 -11.34
C PHE A 20 2.57 -6.16 -10.80
N TYR A 21 2.39 -5.56 -9.65
CA TYR A 21 3.31 -4.56 -9.13
C TYR A 21 4.02 -5.08 -7.89
N SER A 22 5.30 -4.81 -7.80
CA SER A 22 6.01 -5.09 -6.56
C SER A 22 5.69 -3.97 -5.57
N ILE A 23 6.00 -4.19 -4.31
CA ILE A 23 5.80 -3.17 -3.28
C ILE A 23 6.58 -1.91 -3.65
N SER A 24 7.80 -2.10 -4.14
CA SER A 24 8.64 -0.98 -4.53
C SER A 24 8.02 -0.16 -5.65
N GLU A 25 7.44 -0.83 -6.62
CA GLU A 25 6.79 -0.14 -7.72
C GLU A 25 5.59 0.65 -7.26
N ILE A 26 4.82 0.09 -6.34
CA ILE A 26 3.66 0.78 -5.81
C ILE A 26 4.08 2.04 -5.08
N MET A 27 5.15 1.93 -4.28
CA MET A 27 5.66 3.10 -3.58
C MET A 27 6.02 4.22 -4.55
N GLN A 28 6.71 3.86 -5.62
CA GLN A 28 7.15 4.85 -6.58
C GLN A 28 5.97 5.50 -7.29
N GLN A 29 4.97 4.74 -7.63
CA GLN A 29 3.81 5.29 -8.30
C GLN A 29 3.05 6.25 -7.41
N LEU A 30 3.11 6.03 -6.10
CA LEU A 30 2.40 6.86 -5.15
C LEU A 30 3.28 7.94 -4.54
N ASN A 31 4.52 8.04 -5.03
CA ASN A 31 5.44 9.09 -4.58
C ASN A 31 5.86 8.98 -3.12
N PHE A 32 5.96 7.79 -2.62
CA PHE A 32 6.53 7.60 -1.29
C PHE A 32 8.05 7.57 -1.41
N SER A 33 8.72 8.18 -0.46
CA SER A 33 10.16 8.32 -0.55
C SER A 33 10.90 7.06 -0.14
N ASP A 34 10.36 6.28 0.78
CA ASP A 34 11.05 5.06 1.19
C ASP A 34 10.04 4.07 1.76
N LEU A 35 10.49 2.85 1.92
CA LEU A 35 9.62 1.78 2.40
C LEU A 35 9.14 1.98 3.83
N PRO A 36 9.98 2.41 4.77
CA PRO A 36 9.49 2.62 6.13
C PRO A 36 8.33 3.62 6.20
N THR A 37 8.40 4.69 5.43
CA THR A 37 7.33 5.67 5.40
C THR A 37 6.05 5.07 4.84
N PHE A 38 6.17 4.34 3.75
CA PHE A 38 5.02 3.69 3.13
C PHE A 38 4.42 2.65 4.07
N SER A 39 5.26 1.83 4.69
CA SER A 39 4.80 0.80 5.61
C SER A 39 4.05 1.40 6.79
N LYS A 40 4.55 2.49 7.32
CA LYS A 40 3.92 3.16 8.44
C LYS A 40 2.55 3.68 8.05
N PHE A 41 2.47 4.31 6.89
CA PHE A 41 1.22 4.82 6.37
C PHE A 41 0.22 3.68 6.18
N PHE A 42 0.65 2.61 5.57
CA PHE A 42 -0.22 1.48 5.28
C PHE A 42 -0.69 0.83 6.58
N LYS A 43 0.22 0.62 7.51
CA LYS A 43 -0.13 -0.02 8.77
C LYS A 43 -1.11 0.81 9.56
N LYS A 44 -0.95 2.12 9.51
CA LYS A 44 -1.86 3.02 10.21
C LYS A 44 -3.28 2.85 9.70
N ASN A 45 -3.43 2.66 8.40
CA ASN A 45 -4.75 2.59 7.79
C ASN A 45 -5.34 1.19 7.73
N MET A 46 -4.49 0.18 7.59
CA MET A 46 -4.96 -1.19 7.40
C MET A 46 -4.72 -2.10 8.60
N GLY A 47 -3.90 -1.68 9.54
CA GLY A 47 -3.62 -2.49 10.72
C GLY A 47 -2.52 -3.50 10.53
N GLN A 48 -1.93 -3.58 9.35
CA GLN A 48 -0.83 -4.51 9.11
C GLN A 48 0.03 -3.98 7.97
N SER A 49 1.24 -4.50 7.85
CA SER A 49 2.17 -4.01 6.83
C SER A 49 1.72 -4.41 5.44
N PRO A 50 2.15 -3.68 4.41
CA PRO A 50 1.77 -4.03 3.04
C PRO A 50 2.31 -5.38 2.62
N ILE A 51 3.47 -5.77 3.11
CA ILE A 51 4.04 -7.06 2.77
C ILE A 51 3.18 -8.18 3.35
N LEU A 52 2.79 -8.03 4.60
CA LEU A 52 1.95 -9.03 5.25
C LEU A 52 0.57 -9.09 4.59
N TYR A 53 0.03 -7.95 4.26
CA TYR A 53 -1.27 -7.88 3.61
C TYR A 53 -1.25 -8.65 2.29
N ARG A 54 -0.21 -8.42 1.48
CA ARG A 54 -0.10 -9.11 0.20
C ARG A 54 0.10 -10.61 0.40
N LYS A 55 0.89 -10.99 1.38
CA LYS A 55 1.13 -12.38 1.66
C LYS A 55 -0.18 -13.11 1.97
N GLU A 56 -1.02 -12.48 2.75
CA GLU A 56 -2.30 -13.07 3.11
C GLU A 56 -3.22 -13.16 1.91
N LEU A 57 -3.16 -12.18 1.02
CA LEU A 57 -3.98 -12.23 -0.18
C LEU A 57 -3.59 -13.38 -1.09
N LEU A 58 -2.30 -13.67 -1.15
CA LEU A 58 -1.82 -14.70 -2.06
C LEU A 58 -1.96 -16.12 -1.49
N ASN A 59 -2.30 -16.21 -0.24
CA ASN A 59 -2.58 -17.50 0.34
C ASN A 59 -4.04 -17.83 0.14
#